data_676c563b4cdcca3d6a56f90e878d2cce
#
_entry.id   676c563b4cdcca3d6a56f90e878d2cce
#
_cell.length_a   1.000
_cell.length_b   1.000
_cell.length_c   1.000
_cell.angle_alpha   90.00
_cell.angle_beta   90.00
_cell.angle_gamma   90.00
#
_symmetry.space_group_name_H-M   'P 1'
#
loop_
_entity.id
_entity.type
_entity.pdbx_description
1 polymer ?
#
loop_
_entity_poly.entity_id
_entity_poly.type
_entity_poly.pdbx_seq_one_letter_code
_entity_poly.pdbx_strand_id
1 'polypeptide(L)'
;MDLQVPILAAKALLLLLLFAFIYAVVRRGIGDLRSVPEDETFVPGGGARRDGSGAYANNGESPNGSAALVVEDSDVLAPSTRFSVGSGTMSIGRSSASDIVLKNDDYASGRHARLTRHGGLLYVEDIDSTNGTYVNGRKAVGATPLRSGDRVQVGSTTFRYSE
;
A
#
# COMPACT_ATOMS: atom_id res chain seq x y z
N MET A 1 16.99 41.63 -42.32
CA MET A 1 15.97 41.11 -41.41
C MET A 1 16.69 40.13 -40.51
N ASP A 2 16.85 40.52 -39.24
CA ASP A 2 17.65 39.76 -38.29
C ASP A 2 16.98 38.42 -37.96
N LEU A 3 17.63 37.35 -38.35
CA LEU A 3 17.21 35.94 -38.11
C LEU A 3 17.13 35.62 -36.62
N GLN A 4 17.68 36.48 -35.77
CA GLN A 4 17.71 36.33 -34.33
C GLN A 4 16.33 36.52 -33.67
N VAL A 5 15.48 37.37 -34.19
CA VAL A 5 14.14 37.62 -33.62
C VAL A 5 13.23 36.43 -33.75
N PRO A 6 13.10 35.72 -34.89
CA PRO A 6 12.26 34.52 -34.99
C PRO A 6 12.81 33.36 -34.16
N ILE A 7 14.14 33.23 -34.01
CA ILE A 7 14.75 32.20 -33.16
C ILE A 7 14.45 32.44 -31.68
N LEU A 8 14.50 33.69 -31.24
CA LEU A 8 14.15 34.03 -29.85
C LEU A 8 12.67 33.78 -29.56
N ALA A 9 11.78 34.15 -30.52
CA ALA A 9 10.36 33.87 -30.41
C ALA A 9 10.05 32.37 -30.34
N ALA A 10 10.73 31.54 -31.14
CA ALA A 10 10.57 30.09 -31.10
C ALA A 10 11.04 29.47 -29.78
N LYS A 11 12.15 29.96 -29.21
CA LYS A 11 12.64 29.53 -27.90
C LYS A 11 11.66 29.92 -26.77
N ALA A 12 11.12 31.10 -26.81
CA ALA A 12 10.14 31.57 -25.82
C ALA A 12 8.85 30.73 -25.88
N LEU A 13 8.36 30.43 -27.09
CA LEU A 13 7.19 29.57 -27.29
C LEU A 13 7.41 28.18 -26.74
N LEU A 14 8.57 27.57 -27.00
CA LEU A 14 8.92 26.25 -26.53
C LEU A 14 8.99 26.17 -24.98
N LEU A 15 9.58 27.19 -24.35
CA LEU A 15 9.60 27.31 -22.90
C LEU A 15 8.19 27.44 -22.31
N LEU A 16 7.33 28.21 -22.96
CA LEU A 16 5.96 28.41 -22.52
C LEU A 16 5.15 27.14 -22.61
N LEU A 17 5.33 26.35 -23.67
CA LEU A 17 4.72 25.00 -23.82
C LEU A 17 5.26 24.03 -22.78
N LEU A 18 6.56 24.07 -22.48
CA LEU A 18 7.15 23.23 -21.45
C LEU A 18 6.57 23.53 -20.06
N PHE A 19 6.47 24.84 -19.71
CA PHE A 19 5.87 25.24 -18.44
C PHE A 19 4.37 24.91 -18.37
N ALA A 20 3.63 25.07 -19.46
CA ALA A 20 2.21 24.68 -19.53
C ALA A 20 2.05 23.17 -19.35
N PHE A 21 2.93 22.35 -19.93
CA PHE A 21 2.92 20.90 -19.76
C PHE A 21 3.24 20.50 -18.32
N ILE A 22 4.29 21.06 -17.71
CA ILE A 22 4.63 20.82 -16.31
C ILE A 22 3.47 21.23 -15.39
N TYR A 23 2.87 22.39 -15.62
CA TYR A 23 1.72 22.86 -14.87
C TYR A 23 0.51 21.91 -14.99
N ALA A 24 0.24 21.41 -16.19
CA ALA A 24 -0.84 20.45 -16.43
C ALA A 24 -0.60 19.11 -15.70
N VAL A 25 0.65 18.61 -15.71
CA VAL A 25 1.04 17.39 -15.00
C VAL A 25 0.92 17.57 -13.49
N VAL A 26 1.43 18.68 -12.93
CA VAL A 26 1.34 18.98 -11.50
C VAL A 26 -0.13 19.16 -11.07
N ARG A 27 -0.92 19.87 -11.85
CA ARG A 27 -2.36 20.07 -11.55
C ARG A 27 -3.16 18.77 -11.59
N ARG A 28 -2.78 17.83 -12.47
CA ARG A 28 -3.43 16.53 -12.57
C ARG A 28 -3.05 15.63 -11.38
N GLY A 29 -1.81 15.77 -10.86
CA GLY A 29 -1.34 15.01 -9.69
C GLY A 29 -1.88 15.52 -8.36
N ILE A 30 -2.29 16.80 -8.27
CA ILE A 30 -2.82 17.40 -7.02
C ILE A 30 -4.35 17.19 -6.89
N GLY A 31 -5.04 16.86 -7.97
CA GLY A 31 -6.49 16.65 -7.98
C GLY A 31 -6.98 15.47 -7.16
N ASP A 32 -6.10 14.55 -6.82
CA ASP A 32 -6.44 13.29 -6.12
C ASP A 32 -6.28 13.37 -4.59
N LEU A 33 -5.86 14.53 -4.04
CA LEU A 33 -5.63 14.72 -2.60
C LEU A 33 -6.81 15.40 -1.88
N ARG A 34 -7.97 15.55 -2.51
CA ARG A 34 -9.16 16.17 -1.90
C ARG A 34 -10.33 15.21 -1.79
N SER A 35 -10.22 14.25 -0.88
CA SER A 35 -11.39 13.75 -0.15
C SER A 35 -10.94 13.02 1.11
N VAL A 36 -10.53 13.78 2.10
CA VAL A 36 -10.67 13.36 3.49
C VAL A 36 -12.07 13.81 3.89
N PRO A 37 -13.02 12.93 4.17
CA PRO A 37 -14.20 13.31 4.93
C PRO A 37 -13.76 13.58 6.36
N GLU A 38 -13.75 14.85 6.76
CA GLU A 38 -13.90 15.17 8.17
C GLU A 38 -15.34 14.82 8.54
N ASP A 39 -15.49 13.82 9.37
CA ASP A 39 -16.41 13.81 10.52
C ASP A 39 -16.41 12.41 11.14
N GLU A 40 -15.95 12.32 12.36
CA GLU A 40 -16.83 12.01 13.50
C GLU A 40 -16.05 12.16 14.80
N THR A 41 -16.58 13.02 15.62
CA THR A 41 -16.18 13.30 16.99
C THR A 41 -16.09 12.03 17.81
N PHE A 42 -14.88 11.71 18.25
CA PHE A 42 -14.62 10.71 19.27
C PHE A 42 -15.07 11.25 20.63
N VAL A 43 -16.05 10.60 21.22
CA VAL A 43 -16.45 10.80 22.64
C VAL A 43 -15.63 9.85 23.50
N PRO A 44 -14.80 10.34 24.43
CA PRO A 44 -14.09 9.47 25.35
C PRO A 44 -14.96 9.09 26.55
N GLY A 45 -15.29 7.83 26.65
CA GLY A 45 -16.00 7.24 27.79
C GLY A 45 -15.28 6.03 28.36
N GLY A 46 -14.61 6.21 29.48
CA GLY A 46 -14.57 5.28 30.59
C GLY A 46 -13.72 4.02 30.54
N GLY A 47 -12.50 4.08 31.04
CA GLY A 47 -11.96 3.21 32.09
C GLY A 47 -11.81 1.70 31.83
N ALA A 48 -10.57 1.24 31.76
CA ALA A 48 -10.01 0.22 32.65
C ALA A 48 -8.57 -0.13 32.26
N ARG A 49 -7.65 0.12 33.18
CA ARG A 49 -6.27 -0.37 33.17
C ARG A 49 -6.25 -1.90 33.17
N ARG A 50 -5.40 -2.50 32.37
CA ARG A 50 -4.77 -3.78 32.71
C ARG A 50 -3.36 -3.80 32.11
N ASP A 51 -2.37 -3.77 33.03
CA ASP A 51 -1.00 -4.16 32.83
C ASP A 51 -0.92 -5.59 32.30
N GLY A 52 0.06 -5.86 31.47
CA GLY A 52 0.34 -7.22 31.05
C GLY A 52 1.34 -7.29 29.92
N SER A 53 2.62 -7.23 30.25
CA SER A 53 3.74 -7.71 29.45
C SER A 53 3.44 -9.13 28.97
N GLY A 54 3.73 -9.44 27.71
CA GLY A 54 3.63 -10.84 27.29
C GLY A 54 3.81 -11.06 25.81
N ALA A 55 5.02 -11.42 25.42
CA ALA A 55 5.41 -12.43 24.44
C ALA A 55 4.46 -12.68 23.25
N TYR A 56 4.96 -12.39 22.09
CA TYR A 56 4.39 -12.73 20.79
C TYR A 56 4.58 -14.24 20.51
N ALA A 57 3.63 -15.03 20.92
CA ALA A 57 3.43 -16.38 20.44
C ALA A 57 1.93 -16.64 20.42
N ASN A 58 1.28 -16.42 19.30
CA ASN A 58 -0.06 -16.91 19.07
C ASN A 58 -0.06 -17.90 17.91
N ASN A 59 0.33 -19.15 18.24
CA ASN A 59 -0.20 -20.33 17.61
C ASN A 59 -1.64 -20.50 18.13
N GLY A 60 -2.60 -19.95 17.41
CA GLY A 60 -4.03 -20.10 17.64
C GLY A 60 -4.67 -20.59 16.35
N GLU A 61 -4.73 -21.91 16.20
CA GLU A 61 -5.66 -22.53 15.27
C GLU A 61 -7.08 -22.12 15.68
N SER A 62 -7.68 -21.21 14.94
CA SER A 62 -9.12 -21.00 14.96
C SER A 62 -9.73 -21.85 13.85
N PRO A 63 -10.62 -22.80 14.20
CA PRO A 63 -11.30 -23.65 13.23
C PRO A 63 -12.55 -22.95 12.68
N ASN A 64 -12.39 -21.80 12.10
CA ASN A 64 -13.43 -21.17 11.27
C ASN A 64 -12.73 -20.20 10.33
N GLY A 65 -12.96 -20.30 9.03
CA GLY A 65 -12.30 -19.64 7.93
C GLY A 65 -11.96 -18.16 8.14
N SER A 66 -11.00 -17.88 8.99
CA SER A 66 -10.52 -16.52 9.19
C SER A 66 -9.57 -16.17 8.04
N ALA A 67 -9.90 -15.12 7.34
CA ALA A 67 -9.07 -14.57 6.28
C ALA A 67 -7.61 -14.41 6.74
N ALA A 68 -6.67 -14.90 5.95
CA ALA A 68 -5.26 -14.83 6.27
C ALA A 68 -4.40 -14.65 5.01
N LEU A 69 -3.26 -14.01 5.19
CA LEU A 69 -2.14 -14.06 4.25
C LEU A 69 -1.15 -15.12 4.73
N VAL A 70 -0.81 -16.06 3.86
CA VAL A 70 0.15 -17.12 4.13
C VAL A 70 1.37 -16.89 3.25
N VAL A 71 2.55 -16.87 3.84
CA VAL A 71 3.82 -16.71 3.09
C VAL A 71 4.04 -17.97 2.24
N GLU A 72 4.09 -17.81 0.92
CA GLU A 72 4.45 -18.89 -0.02
C GLU A 72 5.95 -18.89 -0.29
N ASP A 73 6.50 -17.69 -0.55
CA ASP A 73 7.91 -17.49 -0.87
C ASP A 73 8.39 -16.16 -0.29
N SER A 74 9.58 -16.13 0.30
CA SER A 74 10.17 -14.92 0.87
C SER A 74 11.64 -15.11 1.22
N ASP A 75 12.43 -14.06 0.98
CA ASP A 75 13.84 -14.02 1.43
C ASP A 75 13.96 -13.65 2.92
N VAL A 76 12.90 -13.12 3.53
CA VAL A 76 12.95 -12.50 4.88
C VAL A 76 11.97 -13.09 5.88
N LEU A 77 10.96 -13.82 5.44
CA LEU A 77 9.96 -14.48 6.29
C LEU A 77 10.01 -16.01 6.10
N ALA A 78 9.73 -16.74 7.17
CA ALA A 78 9.65 -18.19 7.07
C ALA A 78 8.44 -18.61 6.21
N PRO A 79 8.60 -19.61 5.31
CA PRO A 79 7.50 -20.17 4.54
C PRO A 79 6.37 -20.64 5.45
N SER A 80 5.13 -20.55 4.97
CA SER A 80 3.91 -20.92 5.71
C SER A 80 3.60 -20.05 6.92
N THR A 81 4.36 -18.97 7.18
CA THR A 81 3.98 -17.97 8.19
C THR A 81 2.61 -17.40 7.84
N ARG A 82 1.73 -17.31 8.83
CA ARG A 82 0.33 -16.94 8.65
C ARG A 82 0.04 -15.62 9.36
N PHE A 83 -0.53 -14.67 8.64
CA PHE A 83 -0.98 -13.39 9.18
C PHE A 83 -2.50 -13.31 9.08
N SER A 84 -3.20 -13.28 10.20
CA SER A 84 -4.65 -13.16 10.25
C SER A 84 -5.07 -11.75 9.80
N VAL A 85 -5.99 -11.69 8.85
CA VAL A 85 -6.52 -10.43 8.33
C VAL A 85 -7.86 -10.13 9.02
N GLY A 86 -7.85 -9.13 9.88
CA GLY A 86 -9.05 -8.67 10.58
C GLY A 86 -9.97 -7.78 9.73
N SER A 87 -10.94 -7.15 10.38
CA SER A 87 -11.88 -6.22 9.74
C SER A 87 -11.31 -4.81 9.50
N GLY A 88 -10.11 -4.53 9.98
CA GLY A 88 -9.44 -3.23 9.88
C GLY A 88 -8.53 -3.08 8.65
N THR A 89 -7.73 -2.04 8.71
CA THR A 89 -6.65 -1.80 7.76
C THR A 89 -5.36 -2.42 8.28
N MET A 90 -4.60 -3.07 7.41
CA MET A 90 -3.31 -3.68 7.73
C MET A 90 -2.26 -3.20 6.73
N SER A 91 -1.10 -2.81 7.20
CA SER A 91 0.01 -2.32 6.40
C SER A 91 1.09 -3.38 6.24
N ILE A 92 1.73 -3.40 5.06
CA ILE A 92 2.86 -4.26 4.73
C ILE A 92 4.03 -3.37 4.32
N GLY A 93 5.22 -3.61 4.84
CA GLY A 93 6.40 -2.88 4.44
C GLY A 93 7.65 -3.20 5.26
N ARG A 94 8.77 -2.60 4.88
CA ARG A 94 10.06 -2.80 5.55
C ARG A 94 10.16 -2.12 6.90
N SER A 95 9.36 -1.08 7.14
CA SER A 95 9.36 -0.34 8.41
C SER A 95 8.85 -1.21 9.55
N SER A 96 9.47 -1.08 10.72
CA SER A 96 8.99 -1.71 11.96
C SER A 96 7.63 -1.19 12.43
N ALA A 97 7.14 -0.11 11.84
CA ALA A 97 5.81 0.42 12.09
C ALA A 97 4.70 -0.23 11.24
N SER A 98 5.06 -1.14 10.31
CA SER A 98 4.09 -1.90 9.54
C SER A 98 3.54 -3.08 10.36
N ASP A 99 2.29 -3.49 10.08
CA ASP A 99 1.67 -4.65 10.72
C ASP A 99 2.32 -5.96 10.28
N ILE A 100 2.66 -6.06 8.99
CA ILE A 100 3.51 -7.13 8.44
C ILE A 100 4.86 -6.50 8.07
N VAL A 101 5.89 -6.84 8.84
CA VAL A 101 7.24 -6.26 8.70
C VAL A 101 8.09 -7.16 7.81
N LEU A 102 8.50 -6.64 6.65
CA LEU A 102 9.46 -7.27 5.74
C LEU A 102 10.86 -6.72 6.02
N LYS A 103 11.38 -7.03 7.20
CA LYS A 103 12.68 -6.51 7.65
C LYS A 103 13.80 -7.02 6.75
N ASN A 104 14.67 -6.11 6.29
CA ASN A 104 15.79 -6.39 5.39
C ASN A 104 15.39 -6.83 3.96
N ASP A 105 14.15 -6.62 3.56
CA ASP A 105 13.76 -6.78 2.16
C ASP A 105 14.12 -5.51 1.39
N ASP A 106 15.15 -5.58 0.55
CA ASP A 106 15.63 -4.43 -0.24
C ASP A 106 14.65 -4.01 -1.34
N TYR A 107 13.73 -4.89 -1.71
CA TYR A 107 12.69 -4.62 -2.70
C TYR A 107 11.40 -4.08 -2.08
N ALA A 108 11.25 -4.15 -0.75
CA ALA A 108 10.11 -3.59 -0.06
C ALA A 108 10.38 -2.14 0.38
N SER A 109 9.45 -1.24 0.08
CA SER A 109 9.44 0.13 0.61
C SER A 109 9.11 0.14 2.11
N GLY A 110 9.49 1.21 2.83
CA GLY A 110 9.20 1.35 4.25
C GLY A 110 7.71 1.15 4.57
N ARG A 111 6.85 1.82 3.80
CA ARG A 111 5.42 1.54 3.67
C ARG A 111 5.21 1.13 2.22
N HIS A 112 4.74 -0.09 1.96
CA HIS A 112 4.70 -0.63 0.61
C HIS A 112 3.28 -0.87 0.11
N ALA A 113 2.51 -1.60 0.88
CA ALA A 113 1.13 -1.94 0.53
C ALA A 113 0.20 -1.81 1.74
N ARG A 114 -1.06 -1.66 1.46
CA ARG A 114 -2.13 -1.61 2.44
C ARG A 114 -3.21 -2.63 2.07
N LEU A 115 -3.67 -3.35 3.08
CA LEU A 115 -4.83 -4.23 2.99
C LEU A 115 -5.98 -3.57 3.69
N THR A 116 -7.16 -3.58 3.08
CA THR A 116 -8.37 -3.03 3.68
C THR A 116 -9.54 -3.96 3.41
N ARG A 117 -10.32 -4.29 4.43
CA ARG A 117 -11.53 -5.08 4.28
C ARG A 117 -12.73 -4.16 4.14
N HIS A 118 -13.46 -4.30 3.03
CA HIS A 118 -14.68 -3.53 2.76
C HIS A 118 -15.73 -4.41 2.08
N GLY A 119 -16.97 -4.35 2.56
CA GLY A 119 -18.09 -5.11 1.96
C GLY A 119 -17.89 -6.63 1.92
N GLY A 120 -17.15 -7.19 2.89
CA GLY A 120 -16.82 -8.62 2.92
C GLY A 120 -15.65 -9.04 2.04
N LEU A 121 -15.13 -8.18 1.20
CA LEU A 121 -13.96 -8.43 0.34
C LEU A 121 -12.70 -7.81 0.94
N LEU A 122 -11.57 -8.45 0.73
CA LEU A 122 -10.25 -7.89 1.02
C LEU A 122 -9.69 -7.19 -0.22
N TYR A 123 -9.14 -6.01 -0.03
CA TYR A 123 -8.48 -5.24 -1.08
C TYR A 123 -7.02 -5.02 -0.71
N VAL A 124 -6.15 -5.08 -1.71
CA VAL A 124 -4.76 -4.63 -1.59
C VAL A 124 -4.56 -3.38 -2.43
N GLU A 125 -3.82 -2.44 -1.87
CA GLU A 125 -3.47 -1.18 -2.53
C GLU A 125 -1.97 -0.92 -2.35
N ASP A 126 -1.30 -0.55 -3.45
CA ASP A 126 0.07 -0.09 -3.42
C ASP A 126 0.12 1.34 -2.87
N ILE A 127 1.00 1.62 -1.91
CA ILE A 127 1.13 2.94 -1.28
C ILE A 127 2.40 3.62 -1.81
N ASP A 128 2.41 3.94 -3.09
CA ASP A 128 3.54 4.58 -3.78
C ASP A 128 4.87 3.87 -3.54
N SER A 129 4.86 2.54 -3.61
CA SER A 129 6.06 1.76 -3.44
C SER A 129 7.02 1.90 -4.63
N THR A 130 8.32 1.69 -4.39
CA THR A 130 9.34 1.81 -5.46
C THR A 130 9.17 0.74 -6.53
N ASN A 131 8.88 -0.51 -6.14
CA ASN A 131 8.83 -1.65 -7.06
C ASN A 131 7.40 -2.07 -7.44
N GLY A 132 6.39 -1.57 -6.73
CA GLY A 132 5.00 -1.91 -6.96
C GLY A 132 4.55 -3.18 -6.24
N THR A 133 3.25 -3.28 -6.03
CA THR A 133 2.56 -4.46 -5.50
C THR A 133 1.93 -5.22 -6.67
N TYR A 134 1.97 -6.55 -6.65
CA TYR A 134 1.44 -7.38 -7.73
C TYR A 134 0.42 -8.39 -7.19
N VAL A 135 -0.66 -8.58 -7.94
CA VAL A 135 -1.67 -9.61 -7.67
C VAL A 135 -1.69 -10.57 -8.86
N ASN A 136 -1.39 -11.86 -8.60
CA ASN A 136 -1.28 -12.90 -9.63
C ASN A 136 -0.36 -12.50 -10.80
N GLY A 137 0.77 -11.83 -10.48
CA GLY A 137 1.75 -11.35 -11.46
C GLY A 137 1.35 -10.07 -12.22
N ARG A 138 0.20 -9.46 -11.92
CA ARG A 138 -0.24 -8.19 -12.50
C ARG A 138 -0.09 -7.08 -11.48
N LYS A 139 0.45 -5.94 -11.90
CA LYS A 139 0.60 -4.77 -11.02
C LYS A 139 -0.77 -4.31 -10.53
N ALA A 140 -0.92 -4.16 -9.22
CA ALA A 140 -2.10 -3.59 -8.60
C ALA A 140 -2.21 -2.10 -8.95
N VAL A 141 -3.40 -1.69 -9.37
CA VAL A 141 -3.72 -0.29 -9.68
C VAL A 141 -4.88 0.14 -8.78
N GLY A 142 -4.59 1.02 -7.83
CA GLY A 142 -5.55 1.38 -6.79
C GLY A 142 -5.94 0.19 -5.92
N ALA A 143 -7.10 0.27 -5.29
CA ALA A 143 -7.63 -0.81 -4.45
C ALA A 143 -8.03 -2.02 -5.31
N THR A 144 -7.23 -3.06 -5.30
CA THR A 144 -7.41 -4.29 -6.09
C THR A 144 -8.04 -5.36 -5.19
N PRO A 145 -9.22 -5.90 -5.55
CA PRO A 145 -9.89 -6.93 -4.75
C PRO A 145 -9.14 -8.26 -4.79
N LEU A 146 -9.10 -8.95 -3.67
CA LEU A 146 -8.49 -10.27 -3.51
C LEU A 146 -9.58 -11.33 -3.33
N ARG A 147 -9.35 -12.50 -3.94
CA ARG A 147 -10.15 -13.71 -3.77
C ARG A 147 -9.31 -14.78 -3.11
N SER A 148 -9.94 -15.70 -2.39
CA SER A 148 -9.24 -16.84 -1.81
C SER A 148 -8.44 -17.60 -2.88
N GLY A 149 -7.16 -17.83 -2.60
CA GLY A 149 -6.19 -18.40 -3.53
C GLY A 149 -5.33 -17.39 -4.28
N ASP A 150 -5.68 -16.09 -4.27
CA ASP A 150 -4.87 -15.07 -4.94
C ASP A 150 -3.50 -14.92 -4.30
N ARG A 151 -2.50 -14.65 -5.15
CA ARG A 151 -1.12 -14.36 -4.75
C ARG A 151 -0.86 -12.88 -4.76
N VAL A 152 -0.36 -12.35 -3.65
CA VAL A 152 0.04 -10.95 -3.49
C VAL A 152 1.54 -10.89 -3.31
N GLN A 153 2.24 -10.21 -4.20
CA GLN A 153 3.69 -10.00 -4.11
C GLN A 153 3.99 -8.57 -3.67
N VAL A 154 4.80 -8.46 -2.61
CA VAL A 154 5.29 -7.23 -2.02
C VAL A 154 6.80 -7.37 -1.80
N GLY A 155 7.60 -6.63 -2.54
CA GLY A 155 9.06 -6.81 -2.54
C GLY A 155 9.45 -8.22 -2.98
N SER A 156 10.32 -8.90 -2.20
CA SER A 156 10.73 -10.30 -2.44
C SER A 156 9.72 -11.32 -1.90
N THR A 157 8.67 -10.88 -1.21
CA THR A 157 7.73 -11.77 -0.51
C THR A 157 6.46 -11.98 -1.34
N THR A 158 6.06 -13.24 -1.49
CA THR A 158 4.79 -13.65 -2.09
C THR A 158 3.91 -14.28 -1.01
N PHE A 159 2.74 -13.72 -0.85
CA PHE A 159 1.69 -14.21 0.04
C PHE A 159 0.59 -14.88 -0.76
N ARG A 160 -0.03 -15.93 -0.21
CA ARG A 160 -1.32 -16.44 -0.67
C ARG A 160 -2.42 -15.96 0.26
N TYR A 161 -3.46 -15.39 -0.29
CA TYR A 161 -4.66 -15.07 0.45
C TYR A 161 -5.53 -16.33 0.61
N SER A 162 -6.02 -16.59 1.81
CA SER A 162 -6.94 -17.68 2.13
C SER A 162 -8.08 -17.17 3.02
N GLU A 163 -9.28 -17.56 2.70
CA GLU A 163 -10.51 -17.28 3.45
C GLU A 163 -11.38 -18.52 3.52
#